data_e2854b2ce8a9110e5e258257b6c5459c
#
_entry.id   e2854b2ce8a9110e5e258257b6c5459c
#
_cell.length_a   1.000
_cell.length_b   1.000
_cell.length_c   1.000
_cell.angle_alpha   90.00
_cell.angle_beta   90.00
_cell.angle_gamma   90.00
#
_symmetry.space_group_name_H-M   'P 1'
#
loop_
_entity.id
_entity.type
_entity.pdbx_description
1 polymer ?
#
loop_
_entity_poly.entity_id
_entity_poly.type
_entity_poly.pdbx_seq_one_letter_code
_entity_poly.pdbx_strand_id
1 'polypeptide(L)'
;MSDSTARGGHVVLDYTGYSPPVDEDGAWMLQVLRDCVNRAGIREVHAHVAQFDGRESPPGFAAVVLIDESHVSAHCYSESGLLAIDIFTCGDSDPGPLADDIHSMVVEAVPGLELSGRGRLDRF
;
A
#
# COMPACT_ATOMS: atom_id res chain seq x y z
N MET A 1 -8.77 29.74 -7.95
CA MET A 1 -8.96 29.11 -7.78
C MET A 1 -9.28 28.17 -7.42
N SER A 2 -9.23 27.75 -7.28
CA SER A 2 -9.55 27.07 -6.99
C SER A 2 -9.74 26.19 -6.67
N ASP A 3 -9.81 26.05 -6.34
CA ASP A 3 -10.07 25.18 -5.97
C ASP A 3 -11.11 24.30 -5.84
N SER A 4 -11.70 24.12 -6.26
CA SER A 4 -12.92 23.38 -6.46
C SER A 4 -12.71 21.91 -6.67
N THR A 5 -11.52 21.49 -6.82
CA THR A 5 -11.16 20.10 -7.00
C THR A 5 -11.10 19.39 -5.66
N ALA A 6 -11.16 18.06 -5.71
CA ALA A 6 -10.99 17.24 -4.53
C ALA A 6 -9.66 17.56 -3.87
N ARG A 7 -9.65 17.56 -2.55
CA ARG A 7 -8.47 17.90 -1.76
C ARG A 7 -7.66 16.68 -1.36
N GLY A 8 -8.04 15.54 -1.86
CA GLY A 8 -7.32 14.31 -1.63
C GLY A 8 -7.88 13.23 -2.51
N GLY A 9 -7.11 12.18 -2.66
CA GLY A 9 -7.53 10.99 -3.40
C GLY A 9 -7.13 9.74 -2.65
N HIS A 10 -7.96 8.72 -2.78
CA HIS A 10 -7.72 7.42 -2.16
C HIS A 10 -7.80 6.36 -3.25
N VAL A 11 -6.72 5.63 -3.45
CA VAL A 11 -6.70 4.49 -4.37
C VAL A 11 -6.60 3.22 -3.53
N VAL A 12 -7.42 2.24 -3.85
CA VAL A 12 -7.35 0.92 -3.23
C VAL A 12 -6.96 -0.10 -4.28
N LEU A 13 -6.09 -1.04 -3.89
CA LEU A 13 -5.65 -2.15 -4.74
C LEU A 13 -5.87 -3.43 -3.95
N ASP A 14 -6.67 -4.33 -4.51
CA ASP A 14 -6.94 -5.63 -3.90
C ASP A 14 -6.36 -6.73 -4.78
N TYR A 15 -5.67 -7.67 -4.14
CA TYR A 15 -5.00 -8.76 -4.85
C TYR A 15 -5.36 -10.12 -4.27
N THR A 16 -5.34 -11.11 -5.15
CA THR A 16 -5.39 -12.52 -4.78
C THR A 16 -4.09 -13.19 -5.23
N GLY A 17 -3.90 -14.43 -4.81
CA GLY A 17 -2.71 -15.17 -5.22
C GLY A 17 -1.42 -14.72 -4.58
N TYR A 18 -1.52 -14.06 -3.43
CA TYR A 18 -0.32 -13.63 -2.71
C TYR A 18 0.35 -14.80 -2.02
N SER A 19 1.66 -14.89 -2.16
CA SER A 19 2.49 -15.75 -1.32
C SER A 19 3.74 -14.97 -0.95
N PRO A 20 4.27 -15.16 0.27
CA PRO A 20 5.43 -14.38 0.72
C PRO A 20 6.64 -14.60 -0.20
N PRO A 21 7.21 -13.51 -0.76
CA PRO A 21 8.41 -13.65 -1.60
C PRO A 21 9.68 -13.87 -0.78
N VAL A 22 9.63 -13.52 0.50
CA VAL A 22 10.75 -13.66 1.45
C VAL A 22 10.19 -14.03 2.82
N ASP A 23 11.03 -14.49 3.74
CA ASP A 23 10.60 -14.92 5.06
C ASP A 23 9.97 -13.80 5.88
N GLU A 24 10.59 -12.62 5.88
CA GLU A 24 10.04 -11.46 6.61
C GLU A 24 9.34 -10.55 5.61
N ASP A 25 8.22 -11.04 5.12
CA ASP A 25 7.52 -10.35 4.05
C ASP A 25 6.90 -9.02 4.48
N GLY A 26 6.54 -8.88 5.76
CA GLY A 26 6.07 -7.59 6.26
C GLY A 26 7.13 -6.50 6.16
N ALA A 27 8.36 -6.82 6.57
CA ALA A 27 9.48 -5.88 6.46
C ALA A 27 9.78 -5.56 5.00
N TRP A 28 9.72 -6.56 4.14
CA TRP A 28 9.90 -6.37 2.70
C TRP A 28 8.82 -5.40 2.14
N MET A 29 7.57 -5.64 2.49
CA MET A 29 6.48 -4.77 2.02
C MET A 29 6.65 -3.34 2.50
N LEU A 30 7.03 -3.17 3.78
CA LEU A 30 7.27 -1.83 4.30
C LEU A 30 8.33 -1.11 3.47
N GLN A 31 9.40 -1.82 3.11
CA GLN A 31 10.45 -1.22 2.28
C GLN A 31 9.95 -0.87 0.88
N VAL A 32 9.12 -1.72 0.29
CA VAL A 32 8.50 -1.41 -1.02
C VAL A 32 7.72 -0.10 -0.93
N LEU A 33 6.89 0.05 0.09
CA LEU A 33 6.09 1.26 0.26
C LEU A 33 6.98 2.48 0.45
N ARG A 34 8.02 2.36 1.28
CA ARG A 34 8.94 3.47 1.55
C ARG A 34 9.71 3.88 0.30
N ASP A 35 10.15 2.91 -0.49
CA ASP A 35 10.89 3.20 -1.73
C ASP A 35 10.00 3.94 -2.73
N CYS A 36 8.75 3.52 -2.86
CA CYS A 36 7.80 4.17 -3.77
C CYS A 36 7.46 5.59 -3.31
N VAL A 37 7.27 5.78 -2.01
CA VAL A 37 7.04 7.10 -1.43
C VAL A 37 8.24 8.02 -1.71
N ASN A 38 9.45 7.50 -1.51
CA ASN A 38 10.66 8.28 -1.75
C ASN A 38 10.80 8.65 -3.23
N ARG A 39 10.55 7.72 -4.14
CA ARG A 39 10.61 8.01 -5.58
C ARG A 39 9.58 9.04 -6.01
N ALA A 40 8.45 9.07 -5.33
CA ALA A 40 7.40 10.06 -5.62
C ALA A 40 7.74 11.45 -5.08
N GLY A 41 8.84 11.59 -4.32
CA GLY A 41 9.24 12.86 -3.74
C GLY A 41 8.37 13.28 -2.56
N ILE A 42 7.67 12.35 -1.93
CA ILE A 42 6.79 12.64 -0.80
C ILE A 42 7.55 12.37 0.50
N ARG A 43 7.35 13.25 1.49
CA ARG A 43 8.07 13.16 2.76
C ARG A 43 7.47 12.07 3.65
N GLU A 44 8.30 11.12 4.05
CA GLU A 44 7.91 10.10 5.03
C GLU A 44 7.98 10.71 6.43
N VAL A 45 6.93 10.49 7.22
CA VAL A 45 6.86 10.96 8.61
C VAL A 45 7.15 9.82 9.58
N HIS A 46 6.59 8.65 9.33
CA HIS A 46 6.76 7.50 10.21
C HIS A 46 6.42 6.23 9.42
N ALA A 47 7.10 5.16 9.75
CA ALA A 47 6.84 3.86 9.13
C ALA A 47 6.82 2.78 10.21
N HIS A 48 5.91 1.82 10.06
CA HIS A 48 5.76 0.75 11.02
C HIS A 48 5.20 -0.50 10.36
N VAL A 49 5.62 -1.66 10.83
CA VAL A 49 5.08 -2.93 10.38
C VAL A 49 4.84 -3.83 11.59
N ALA A 50 3.73 -4.55 11.56
CA ALA A 50 3.41 -5.59 12.53
C ALA A 50 3.27 -6.91 11.78
N GLN A 51 3.97 -7.94 12.25
CA GLN A 51 3.89 -9.27 11.68
C GLN A 51 3.04 -10.12 12.61
N PHE A 52 2.09 -10.88 12.05
CA PHE A 52 1.17 -11.70 12.82
C PHE A 52 1.46 -13.17 12.55
N ASP A 53 1.49 -13.98 13.62
CA ASP A 53 1.85 -15.40 13.55
C ASP A 53 0.64 -16.34 13.54
N GLY A 54 -0.58 -15.79 13.57
CA GLY A 54 -1.79 -16.60 13.53
C GLY A 54 -2.40 -16.93 14.89
N ARG A 55 -1.83 -16.38 15.97
CA ARG A 55 -2.35 -16.67 17.32
C ARG A 55 -3.53 -15.79 17.67
N GLU A 56 -3.34 -14.47 17.70
CA GLU A 56 -4.41 -13.52 18.02
C GLU A 56 -5.09 -12.97 16.80
N SER A 57 -4.36 -12.90 15.69
CA SER A 57 -4.85 -12.44 14.41
C SER A 57 -4.44 -13.46 13.36
N PRO A 58 -5.16 -13.54 12.22
CA PRO A 58 -4.72 -14.41 11.13
C PRO A 58 -3.27 -14.12 10.72
N PRO A 59 -2.49 -15.11 10.29
CA PRO A 59 -1.11 -14.87 9.89
C PRO A 59 -1.05 -13.91 8.71
N GLY A 60 -0.05 -13.03 8.72
CA GLY A 60 0.12 -12.00 7.73
C GLY A 60 0.82 -10.81 8.32
N PHE A 61 0.57 -9.63 7.76
CA PHE A 61 1.17 -8.39 8.27
C PHE A 61 0.27 -7.20 8.05
N ALA A 62 0.59 -6.12 8.77
CA ALA A 62 0.05 -4.80 8.54
C ALA A 62 1.24 -3.84 8.48
N ALA A 63 1.36 -3.10 7.39
CA ALA A 63 2.43 -2.14 7.19
C ALA A 63 1.82 -0.78 6.88
N VAL A 64 2.42 0.29 7.42
CA VAL A 64 1.94 1.63 7.18
C VAL A 64 3.11 2.61 7.07
N VAL A 65 2.99 3.55 6.15
CA VAL A 65 3.90 4.69 6.03
C VAL A 65 3.04 5.94 6.12
N LEU A 66 3.29 6.74 7.15
CA LEU A 66 2.64 8.05 7.27
C LEU A 66 3.45 9.04 6.46
N ILE A 67 2.77 9.78 5.59
CA ILE A 67 3.38 10.71 4.66
C ILE A 67 2.67 12.06 4.79
N ASP A 68 3.35 13.03 5.40
CA ASP A 68 2.75 14.32 5.71
C ASP A 68 1.35 14.13 6.33
N GLU A 69 0.30 14.53 5.64
CA GLU A 69 -1.07 14.44 6.14
C GLU A 69 -1.79 13.18 5.64
N SER A 70 -1.06 12.20 5.14
CA SER A 70 -1.62 11.09 4.38
C SER A 70 -0.95 9.79 4.78
N HIS A 71 -1.29 8.70 4.08
CA HIS A 71 -0.68 7.42 4.39
C HIS A 71 -0.72 6.47 3.20
N VAL A 72 0.17 5.49 3.26
CA VAL A 72 0.15 4.31 2.40
C VAL A 72 0.18 3.10 3.32
N SER A 73 -0.71 2.14 3.12
CA SER A 73 -0.75 0.96 3.97
C SER A 73 -0.95 -0.30 3.15
N ALA A 74 -0.52 -1.43 3.72
CA ALA A 74 -0.70 -2.74 3.11
C ALA A 74 -1.04 -3.74 4.19
N HIS A 75 -2.05 -4.57 3.92
CA HIS A 75 -2.48 -5.63 4.81
C HIS A 75 -2.46 -6.95 4.05
N CYS A 76 -1.91 -7.97 4.66
CA CYS A 76 -1.81 -9.29 4.06
C CYS A 76 -2.45 -10.32 4.97
N TYR A 77 -3.20 -11.22 4.34
CA TYR A 77 -3.79 -12.39 4.98
C TYR A 77 -3.20 -13.60 4.26
N SER A 78 -2.08 -14.10 4.76
CA SER A 78 -1.25 -15.05 4.02
C SER A 78 -1.92 -16.40 3.80
N GLU A 79 -2.76 -16.87 4.73
CA GLU A 79 -3.48 -18.13 4.55
C GLU A 79 -4.47 -18.07 3.39
N SER A 80 -5.08 -16.92 3.18
CA SER A 80 -6.06 -16.71 2.12
C SER A 80 -5.44 -16.18 0.83
N GLY A 81 -4.17 -15.83 0.86
CA GLY A 81 -3.50 -15.25 -0.29
C GLY A 81 -4.02 -13.88 -0.68
N LEU A 82 -4.48 -13.10 0.29
CA LEU A 82 -5.07 -11.79 0.04
C LEU A 82 -4.10 -10.68 0.44
N LEU A 83 -4.03 -9.65 -0.40
CA LEU A 83 -3.23 -8.45 -0.13
C LEU A 83 -4.07 -7.23 -0.46
N ALA A 84 -4.17 -6.31 0.47
CA ALA A 84 -4.91 -5.05 0.30
C ALA A 84 -3.95 -3.89 0.50
N ILE A 85 -3.90 -2.97 -0.47
CA ILE A 85 -3.06 -1.78 -0.40
C ILE A 85 -3.94 -0.56 -0.53
N ASP A 86 -3.72 0.41 0.36
CA ASP A 86 -4.44 1.67 0.39
C ASP A 86 -3.47 2.82 0.26
N ILE A 87 -3.76 3.74 -0.65
CA ILE A 87 -2.94 4.93 -0.87
C ILE A 87 -3.87 6.14 -0.72
N PHE A 88 -3.68 6.91 0.32
CA PHE A 88 -4.43 8.13 0.56
C PHE A 88 -3.47 9.31 0.55
N THR A 89 -3.70 10.26 -0.34
CA THR A 89 -2.90 11.49 -0.42
C THR A 89 -3.80 12.70 -0.33
N CYS A 90 -3.26 13.77 0.20
CA CYS A 90 -3.94 15.06 0.31
C CYS A 90 -3.20 16.12 -0.50
N GLY A 91 -3.86 17.25 -0.72
CA GLY A 91 -3.26 18.37 -1.40
C GLY A 91 -3.00 18.09 -2.87
N ASP A 92 -1.83 18.49 -3.32
CA ASP A 92 -1.48 18.42 -4.74
C ASP A 92 -0.96 17.05 -5.17
N SER A 93 -0.77 16.13 -4.24
CA SER A 93 -0.27 14.80 -4.58
C SER A 93 -1.37 13.94 -5.14
N ASP A 94 -1.15 13.38 -6.33
CA ASP A 94 -2.08 12.44 -6.94
C ASP A 94 -1.70 11.02 -6.50
N PRO A 95 -2.61 10.24 -5.91
CA PRO A 95 -2.27 8.88 -5.49
C PRO A 95 -2.10 7.90 -6.66
N GLY A 96 -2.55 8.25 -7.85
CA GLY A 96 -2.51 7.34 -9.00
C GLY A 96 -1.11 6.87 -9.37
N PRO A 97 -0.16 7.78 -9.65
CA PRO A 97 1.20 7.37 -10.00
C PRO A 97 1.88 6.57 -8.89
N LEU A 98 1.64 6.91 -7.64
CA LEU A 98 2.19 6.17 -6.50
C LEU A 98 1.60 4.75 -6.46
N ALA A 99 0.29 4.62 -6.70
CA ALA A 99 -0.35 3.32 -6.77
C ALA A 99 0.21 2.49 -7.92
N ASP A 100 0.46 3.09 -9.08
CA ASP A 100 1.03 2.40 -10.23
C ASP A 100 2.42 1.87 -9.93
N ASP A 101 3.25 2.65 -9.24
CA ASP A 101 4.61 2.25 -8.89
C ASP A 101 4.58 1.08 -7.89
N ILE A 102 3.74 1.17 -6.87
CA ILE A 102 3.60 0.09 -5.89
C ILE A 102 3.11 -1.19 -6.58
N HIS A 103 2.10 -1.06 -7.44
CA HIS A 103 1.57 -2.20 -8.19
C HIS A 103 2.68 -2.91 -8.99
N SER A 104 3.49 -2.14 -9.73
CA SER A 104 4.58 -2.70 -10.52
C SER A 104 5.57 -3.48 -9.66
N MET A 105 5.90 -2.93 -8.48
CA MET A 105 6.85 -3.56 -7.58
C MET A 105 6.32 -4.88 -7.03
N VAL A 106 5.05 -4.91 -6.60
CA VAL A 106 4.53 -6.12 -5.95
C VAL A 106 4.25 -7.22 -6.95
N VAL A 107 3.76 -6.92 -8.16
CA VAL A 107 3.50 -7.97 -9.15
C VAL A 107 4.80 -8.55 -9.70
N GLU A 108 5.86 -7.76 -9.76
CA GLU A 108 7.15 -8.27 -10.19
C GLU A 108 7.75 -9.21 -9.13
N ALA A 109 7.60 -8.89 -7.87
CA ALA A 109 8.22 -9.63 -6.78
C ALA A 109 7.45 -10.90 -6.39
N VAL A 110 6.14 -10.95 -6.64
CA VAL A 110 5.28 -12.04 -6.16
C VAL A 110 4.67 -12.77 -7.37
N PRO A 111 5.27 -13.90 -7.80
CA PRO A 111 4.71 -14.68 -8.91
C PRO A 111 3.31 -15.16 -8.56
N GLY A 112 2.39 -15.02 -9.50
CA GLY A 112 1.00 -15.44 -9.31
C GLY A 112 0.10 -14.40 -8.66
N LEU A 113 0.65 -13.25 -8.26
CA LEU A 113 -0.18 -12.18 -7.71
C LEU A 113 -1.08 -11.60 -8.80
N GLU A 114 -2.37 -11.52 -8.50
CA GLU A 114 -3.35 -10.98 -9.45
C GLU A 114 -4.13 -9.84 -8.83
N LEU A 115 -4.21 -8.73 -9.54
CA LEU A 115 -5.03 -7.61 -9.14
C LEU A 115 -6.49 -7.98 -9.35
N SER A 116 -7.26 -8.07 -8.27
CA SER A 116 -8.69 -8.42 -8.34
C SER A 116 -9.57 -7.18 -8.38
N GLY A 117 -9.06 -6.04 -7.93
CA GLY A 117 -9.83 -4.81 -7.95
C GLY A 117 -8.96 -3.58 -7.74
N ARG A 118 -9.31 -2.51 -8.42
CA ARG A 118 -8.70 -1.19 -8.20
C ARG A 118 -9.83 -0.17 -8.17
N GLY A 119 -9.83 0.67 -7.16
CA GLY A 119 -10.82 1.72 -7.04
C GLY A 119 -10.17 3.04 -6.70
N ARG A 120 -10.87 4.11 -6.99
CA ARG A 120 -10.44 5.46 -6.62
C ARG A 120 -11.62 6.22 -6.05
N LEU A 121 -11.37 6.92 -4.95
CA LEU A 121 -12.33 7.80 -4.32
C LEU A 121 -11.69 9.16 -4.14
N ASP A 122 -12.32 10.18 -4.68
CA ASP A 122 -11.92 11.55 -4.40
C ASP A 122 -12.45 11.92 -3.03
N ARG A 123 -11.62 12.61 -2.25
CA ARG A 123 -11.94 12.95 -0.87
C ARG A 123 -12.15 14.46 -0.75
N PHE A 124 -13.12 14.84 0.08
CA PHE A 124 -13.46 16.22 0.37
C PHE A 124 -13.88 16.98 -0.89
#